data_e3b1ea3d80eb2ca69b1d90f5a2e6717d
#
_entry.id   e3b1ea3d80eb2ca69b1d90f5a2e6717d
#
_cell.length_a   1.000
_cell.length_b   1.000
_cell.length_c   1.000
_cell.angle_alpha   90.00
_cell.angle_beta   90.00
_cell.angle_gamma   90.00
#
_symmetry.space_group_name_H-M   'P 1'
#
loop_
_entity.id
_entity.type
_entity.pdbx_description
1 polymer ?
#
loop_
_entity_poly.entity_id
_entity_poly.type
_entity_poly.pdbx_seq_one_letter_code
_entity_poly.pdbx_strand_id
1 'polypeptide(L)'
;MKINTNIYILALVVMLVFSCKNEQKKEQLMQPQKNMLAKDILGNPKYLAISYGGYRKNTRNLQPTIPELKEDMKILAAMGIGILRTYNLQFSHASNILKAIKELKEEDSSFEMYVMLGAWIDCQNAWTENPNHEEEDADANLIEINKAVELANEYPNIVKIIAVGNEAMVHWAWSYYVQPSVILKWVNYLQNL
;
A
#
# COMPACT_ATOMS: atom_id res chain seq x y z
N MET A 1 19.62 51.02 -43.87
CA MET A 1 18.63 49.97 -43.58
C MET A 1 18.02 50.30 -42.19
N LYS A 2 16.79 50.85 -42.12
CA LYS A 2 16.16 51.19 -40.83
C LYS A 2 15.55 49.91 -40.25
N ILE A 3 16.17 49.40 -39.23
CA ILE A 3 15.67 48.24 -38.49
C ILE A 3 14.42 48.65 -37.69
N ASN A 4 13.33 47.94 -37.90
CA ASN A 4 12.01 48.33 -37.39
C ASN A 4 11.90 47.98 -35.89
N THR A 5 12.06 48.97 -35.00
CA THR A 5 12.09 48.85 -33.55
C THR A 5 10.85 48.13 -32.98
N ASN A 6 9.74 48.16 -33.70
CA ASN A 6 8.48 47.53 -33.28
C ASN A 6 8.54 45.97 -33.29
N ILE A 7 9.45 45.37 -34.09
CA ILE A 7 9.63 43.90 -34.12
C ILE A 7 10.27 43.40 -32.85
N TYR A 8 11.23 44.16 -32.26
CA TYR A 8 11.90 43.78 -31.03
C TYR A 8 11.01 43.86 -29.78
N ILE A 9 10.09 44.84 -29.75
CA ILE A 9 9.12 45.04 -28.67
C ILE A 9 8.11 43.85 -28.70
N LEU A 10 7.64 43.42 -29.86
CA LEU A 10 6.75 42.29 -30.01
C LEU A 10 7.39 40.96 -29.61
N ALA A 11 8.67 40.74 -29.95
CA ALA A 11 9.44 39.56 -29.57
C ALA A 11 9.70 39.51 -28.03
N LEU A 12 9.94 40.65 -27.40
CA LEU A 12 10.17 40.73 -25.94
C LEU A 12 8.90 40.44 -25.14
N VAL A 13 7.72 40.93 -25.63
CA VAL A 13 6.43 40.65 -24.99
C VAL A 13 6.05 39.17 -25.10
N VAL A 14 6.34 38.53 -26.25
CA VAL A 14 6.08 37.08 -26.42
C VAL A 14 6.95 36.24 -25.50
N MET A 15 8.23 36.58 -25.27
CA MET A 15 9.09 35.86 -24.32
C MET A 15 8.61 36.00 -22.87
N LEU A 16 8.06 37.13 -22.45
CA LEU A 16 7.55 37.32 -21.09
C LEU A 16 6.30 36.48 -20.78
N VAL A 17 5.39 36.28 -21.74
CA VAL A 17 4.21 35.42 -21.53
C VAL A 17 4.54 33.93 -21.53
N PHE A 18 5.62 33.49 -22.17
CA PHE A 18 6.07 32.09 -22.07
C PHE A 18 6.77 31.78 -20.74
N SER A 19 7.44 32.76 -20.10
CA SER A 19 8.08 32.61 -18.79
C SER A 19 7.05 32.40 -17.68
N CYS A 20 5.95 33.17 -17.66
CA CYS A 20 4.89 33.03 -16.65
C CYS A 20 4.16 31.67 -16.69
N LYS A 21 4.01 31.04 -17.89
CA LYS A 21 3.38 29.72 -17.98
C LYS A 21 4.23 28.59 -17.37
N ASN A 22 5.55 28.72 -17.38
CA ASN A 22 6.44 27.73 -16.80
C ASN A 22 6.52 27.78 -15.27
N GLU A 23 6.34 28.96 -14.65
CA GLU A 23 6.32 29.07 -13.19
C GLU A 23 5.00 28.55 -12.59
N GLN A 24 3.86 28.82 -13.21
CA GLN A 24 2.58 28.26 -12.77
C GLN A 24 2.52 26.73 -12.86
N LYS A 25 3.22 26.13 -13.84
CA LYS A 25 3.32 24.68 -13.95
C LYS A 25 4.26 24.05 -12.89
N LYS A 26 5.25 24.82 -12.41
CA LYS A 26 6.12 24.41 -11.30
C LYS A 26 5.44 24.55 -9.94
N GLU A 27 4.61 25.56 -9.72
CA GLU A 27 3.86 25.71 -8.47
C GLU A 27 2.76 24.65 -8.32
N GLN A 28 2.10 24.22 -9.41
CA GLN A 28 1.15 23.12 -9.35
C GLN A 28 1.79 21.76 -9.03
N LEU A 29 3.10 21.58 -9.28
CA LEU A 29 3.86 20.36 -8.96
C LEU A 29 4.32 20.27 -7.49
N MET A 30 4.14 21.33 -6.69
CA MET A 30 4.57 21.40 -5.30
C MET A 30 3.41 21.52 -4.30
N GLN A 31 2.20 21.10 -4.65
CA GLN A 31 1.18 20.94 -3.61
C GLN A 31 1.60 19.75 -2.72
N PRO A 32 1.74 19.95 -1.40
CA PRO A 32 2.07 18.87 -0.49
C PRO A 32 0.98 17.80 -0.66
N GLN A 33 1.41 16.59 -1.01
CA GLN A 33 0.51 15.45 -1.14
C GLN A 33 -0.27 15.34 0.19
N LYS A 34 -1.59 15.55 0.15
CA LYS A 34 -2.45 15.51 1.34
C LYS A 34 -2.19 14.20 2.06
N ASN A 35 -1.75 14.25 3.30
CA ASN A 35 -1.52 13.05 4.09
C ASN A 35 -2.86 12.36 4.35
N MET A 36 -3.17 11.35 3.55
CA MET A 36 -4.41 10.57 3.67
C MET A 36 -4.33 9.67 4.91
N LEU A 37 -5.36 9.73 5.72
CA LEU A 37 -5.52 8.88 6.89
C LEU A 37 -6.46 7.71 6.58
N ALA A 38 -6.39 6.64 7.37
CA ALA A 38 -7.30 5.49 7.25
C ALA A 38 -8.78 5.89 7.20
N LYS A 39 -9.21 6.85 8.05
CA LYS A 39 -10.58 7.36 8.11
C LYS A 39 -11.04 8.09 6.83
N ASP A 40 -10.12 8.59 6.02
CA ASP A 40 -10.43 9.31 4.78
C ASP A 40 -10.70 8.33 3.62
N ILE A 41 -10.22 7.10 3.74
CA ILE A 41 -10.29 6.06 2.70
C ILE A 41 -11.25 4.91 3.05
N LEU A 42 -11.32 4.50 4.32
CA LEU A 42 -12.21 3.42 4.75
C LEU A 42 -13.68 3.83 4.64
N GLY A 43 -14.48 3.00 3.94
CA GLY A 43 -15.90 3.27 3.70
C GLY A 43 -16.17 4.40 2.69
N ASN A 44 -15.13 4.98 2.11
CA ASN A 44 -15.28 5.99 1.07
C ASN A 44 -15.41 5.32 -0.31
N PRO A 45 -16.55 5.47 -1.02
CA PRO A 45 -16.80 4.80 -2.30
C PRO A 45 -15.83 5.18 -3.42
N LYS A 46 -15.05 6.25 -3.25
CA LYS A 46 -13.98 6.62 -4.18
C LYS A 46 -12.83 5.61 -4.14
N TYR A 47 -12.63 4.92 -3.02
CA TYR A 47 -11.52 3.98 -2.82
C TYR A 47 -12.04 2.55 -2.77
N LEU A 48 -12.25 1.94 -3.94
CA LEU A 48 -12.60 0.52 -4.03
C LEU A 48 -11.42 -0.33 -3.56
N ALA A 49 -11.72 -1.42 -2.87
CA ALA A 49 -10.72 -2.31 -2.30
C ALA A 49 -10.81 -3.73 -2.90
N ILE A 50 -9.66 -4.39 -3.01
CA ILE A 50 -9.58 -5.79 -3.42
C ILE A 50 -8.54 -6.55 -2.58
N SER A 51 -8.83 -7.79 -2.25
CA SER A 51 -7.83 -8.73 -1.74
C SER A 51 -6.93 -9.19 -2.89
N TYR A 52 -5.61 -9.06 -2.72
CA TYR A 52 -4.69 -9.19 -3.84
C TYR A 52 -3.52 -10.13 -3.51
N GLY A 53 -3.31 -11.12 -4.38
CA GLY A 53 -2.20 -12.08 -4.33
C GLY A 53 -1.16 -11.89 -5.43
N GLY A 54 -1.56 -11.57 -6.65
CA GLY A 54 -0.68 -11.28 -7.80
C GLY A 54 0.19 -12.43 -8.30
N TYR A 55 0.00 -13.65 -7.78
CA TYR A 55 0.82 -14.80 -8.17
C TYR A 55 0.61 -15.20 -9.62
N ARG A 56 1.72 -15.43 -10.35
CA ARG A 56 1.71 -15.85 -11.76
C ARG A 56 1.75 -17.36 -11.95
N LYS A 57 2.01 -18.12 -10.89
CA LYS A 57 2.11 -19.58 -10.90
C LYS A 57 1.16 -20.18 -9.86
N ASN A 58 0.81 -21.43 -10.04
CA ASN A 58 -0.02 -22.17 -9.07
C ASN A 58 0.81 -22.59 -7.83
N THR A 59 1.54 -21.65 -7.26
CA THR A 59 2.30 -21.81 -6.02
C THR A 59 2.59 -20.45 -5.41
N ARG A 60 2.59 -20.37 -4.08
CA ARG A 60 2.99 -19.18 -3.33
C ARG A 60 4.50 -19.07 -3.09
N ASN A 61 5.28 -20.13 -3.41
CA ASN A 61 6.73 -20.13 -3.24
C ASN A 61 7.45 -19.27 -4.29
N LEU A 62 6.81 -19.04 -5.45
CA LEU A 62 7.33 -18.16 -6.49
C LEU A 62 6.63 -16.79 -6.39
N GLN A 63 7.35 -15.83 -5.83
CA GLN A 63 6.84 -14.49 -5.65
C GLN A 63 6.79 -13.74 -6.98
N PRO A 64 5.75 -12.91 -7.23
CA PRO A 64 5.71 -12.05 -8.40
C PRO A 64 6.85 -11.03 -8.35
N THR A 65 7.39 -10.71 -9.52
CA THR A 65 8.44 -9.70 -9.68
C THR A 65 7.88 -8.28 -9.56
N ILE A 66 8.72 -7.29 -9.26
CA ILE A 66 8.31 -5.88 -9.20
C ILE A 66 7.67 -5.41 -10.53
N PRO A 67 8.23 -5.71 -11.72
CA PRO A 67 7.59 -5.35 -12.99
C PRO A 67 6.18 -5.95 -13.15
N GLU A 68 5.98 -7.23 -12.82
CA GLU A 68 4.66 -7.87 -12.87
C GLU A 68 3.66 -7.21 -11.92
N LEU A 69 4.10 -6.88 -10.71
CA LEU A 69 3.28 -6.16 -9.74
C LEU A 69 2.92 -4.75 -10.22
N LYS A 70 3.87 -4.00 -10.82
CA LYS A 70 3.61 -2.67 -11.38
C LYS A 70 2.59 -2.72 -12.53
N GLU A 71 2.64 -3.76 -13.37
CA GLU A 71 1.63 -3.99 -14.40
C GLU A 71 0.24 -4.17 -13.79
N ASP A 72 0.11 -5.05 -12.80
CA ASP A 72 -1.15 -5.28 -12.10
C ASP A 72 -1.68 -4.03 -11.41
N MET A 73 -0.81 -3.26 -10.72
CA MET A 73 -1.21 -2.02 -10.05
C MET A 73 -1.78 -1.00 -11.04
N LYS A 74 -1.20 -0.87 -12.24
CA LYS A 74 -1.72 0.01 -13.30
C LYS A 74 -3.10 -0.45 -13.78
N ILE A 75 -3.29 -1.76 -13.98
CA ILE A 75 -4.58 -2.33 -14.38
C ILE A 75 -5.63 -2.10 -13.28
N LEU A 76 -5.31 -2.43 -12.05
CA LEU A 76 -6.21 -2.26 -10.91
C LEU A 76 -6.59 -0.79 -10.69
N ALA A 77 -5.63 0.13 -10.80
CA ALA A 77 -5.90 1.57 -10.73
C ALA A 77 -6.84 2.03 -11.85
N ALA A 78 -6.65 1.54 -13.09
CA ALA A 78 -7.54 1.83 -14.21
C ALA A 78 -8.97 1.28 -13.99
N MET A 79 -9.12 0.22 -13.19
CA MET A 79 -10.41 -0.32 -12.75
C MET A 79 -11.04 0.45 -11.58
N GLY A 80 -10.38 1.48 -11.05
CA GLY A 80 -10.83 2.26 -9.91
C GLY A 80 -10.48 1.65 -8.54
N ILE A 81 -9.64 0.61 -8.50
CA ILE A 81 -9.17 0.02 -7.25
C ILE A 81 -8.10 0.94 -6.64
N GLY A 82 -8.38 1.46 -5.46
CA GLY A 82 -7.48 2.35 -4.71
C GLY A 82 -6.87 1.72 -3.46
N ILE A 83 -7.34 0.54 -3.03
CA ILE A 83 -6.86 -0.15 -1.84
C ILE A 83 -6.60 -1.62 -2.17
N LEU A 84 -5.41 -2.10 -1.81
CA LEU A 84 -5.07 -3.52 -1.85
C LEU A 84 -5.03 -4.08 -0.42
N ARG A 85 -5.64 -5.22 -0.19
CA ARG A 85 -5.48 -5.99 1.04
C ARG A 85 -4.54 -7.16 0.81
N THR A 86 -3.44 -7.21 1.57
CA THR A 86 -2.53 -8.37 1.64
C THR A 86 -2.94 -9.33 2.76
N TYR A 87 -2.28 -10.48 2.88
CA TYR A 87 -2.70 -11.54 3.80
C TYR A 87 -1.70 -11.79 4.93
N ASN A 88 -0.40 -11.80 4.61
CA ASN A 88 0.69 -12.10 5.53
C ASN A 88 1.99 -11.42 5.09
N LEU A 89 3.01 -11.50 5.93
CA LEU A 89 4.35 -10.93 5.76
C LEU A 89 5.46 -11.99 5.76
N GLN A 90 5.09 -13.27 5.82
CA GLN A 90 6.01 -14.41 5.84
C GLN A 90 6.83 -14.49 4.53
N PHE A 91 6.22 -14.07 3.42
CA PHE A 91 6.88 -13.99 2.12
C PHE A 91 7.15 -12.54 1.72
N SER A 92 8.04 -12.35 0.74
CA SER A 92 8.36 -11.00 0.22
C SER A 92 7.22 -10.37 -0.59
N HIS A 93 6.07 -11.03 -0.74
CA HIS A 93 4.92 -10.56 -1.52
C HIS A 93 4.47 -9.16 -1.10
N ALA A 94 4.18 -8.96 0.19
CA ALA A 94 3.69 -7.68 0.68
C ALA A 94 4.73 -6.55 0.52
N SER A 95 6.00 -6.81 0.88
CA SER A 95 7.08 -5.83 0.69
C SER A 95 7.32 -5.49 -0.78
N ASN A 96 7.19 -6.48 -1.69
CA ASN A 96 7.30 -6.25 -3.13
C ASN A 96 6.14 -5.38 -3.66
N ILE A 97 4.91 -5.57 -3.16
CA ILE A 97 3.77 -4.70 -3.49
C ILE A 97 4.06 -3.26 -3.07
N LEU A 98 4.51 -3.04 -1.84
CA LEU A 98 4.83 -1.70 -1.33
C LEU A 98 5.91 -1.01 -2.17
N LYS A 99 6.96 -1.76 -2.53
CA LYS A 99 8.01 -1.28 -3.41
C LYS A 99 7.49 -0.93 -4.80
N ALA A 100 6.66 -1.78 -5.40
CA ALA A 100 6.06 -1.54 -6.72
C ALA A 100 5.19 -0.26 -6.72
N ILE A 101 4.36 -0.07 -5.68
CA ILE A 101 3.53 1.13 -5.53
C ILE A 101 4.42 2.37 -5.35
N LYS A 102 5.48 2.29 -4.52
CA LYS A 102 6.43 3.39 -4.32
C LYS A 102 7.06 3.81 -5.64
N GLU A 103 7.59 2.86 -6.42
CA GLU A 103 8.18 3.15 -7.72
C GLU A 103 7.17 3.78 -8.70
N LEU A 104 5.92 3.31 -8.72
CA LEU A 104 4.87 3.91 -9.55
C LEU A 104 4.55 5.36 -9.14
N LYS A 105 4.54 5.66 -7.84
CA LYS A 105 4.35 7.04 -7.33
C LYS A 105 5.55 7.95 -7.64
N GLU A 106 6.74 7.39 -7.75
CA GLU A 106 7.95 8.11 -8.18
C GLU A 106 7.93 8.38 -9.71
N GLU A 107 7.40 7.44 -10.51
CA GLU A 107 7.22 7.61 -11.97
C GLU A 107 6.09 8.58 -12.31
N ASP A 108 4.99 8.53 -11.55
CA ASP A 108 3.81 9.38 -11.72
C ASP A 108 3.28 9.83 -10.35
N SER A 109 3.51 11.09 -10.01
CA SER A 109 3.08 11.68 -8.73
C SER A 109 1.55 11.71 -8.56
N SER A 110 0.77 11.51 -9.63
CA SER A 110 -0.68 11.39 -9.57
C SER A 110 -1.17 9.97 -9.29
N PHE A 111 -0.28 8.96 -9.33
CA PHE A 111 -0.63 7.59 -9.02
C PHE A 111 -1.04 7.44 -7.56
N GLU A 112 -2.27 7.00 -7.32
CA GLU A 112 -2.84 6.88 -5.97
C GLU A 112 -3.26 5.42 -5.72
N MET A 113 -2.58 4.77 -4.78
CA MET A 113 -2.91 3.43 -4.29
C MET A 113 -2.41 3.27 -2.86
N TYR A 114 -3.22 2.62 -2.03
CA TYR A 114 -2.96 2.38 -0.61
C TYR A 114 -3.00 0.88 -0.30
N VAL A 115 -2.43 0.50 0.84
CA VAL A 115 -2.40 -0.89 1.28
C VAL A 115 -2.98 -1.01 2.69
N MET A 116 -3.90 -1.94 2.83
CA MET A 116 -4.27 -2.59 4.08
C MET A 116 -3.35 -3.81 4.23
N LEU A 117 -2.35 -3.66 5.09
CA LEU A 117 -1.30 -4.65 5.28
C LEU A 117 -1.81 -5.76 6.21
N GLY A 118 -1.91 -6.99 5.71
CA GLY A 118 -2.31 -8.13 6.51
C GLY A 118 -1.15 -8.64 7.37
N ALA A 119 -1.39 -8.78 8.67
CA ALA A 119 -0.51 -9.46 9.61
C ALA A 119 -1.15 -10.79 10.00
N TRP A 120 -0.48 -11.89 9.71
CA TRP A 120 -1.00 -13.24 9.96
C TRP A 120 -0.92 -13.57 11.45
N ILE A 121 -1.92 -14.26 11.98
CA ILE A 121 -1.97 -14.71 13.39
C ILE A 121 -2.28 -16.20 13.40
N ASP A 122 -1.45 -16.96 14.07
CA ASP A 122 -1.56 -18.41 14.25
C ASP A 122 -1.86 -18.79 15.71
N CYS A 123 -2.58 -19.89 15.89
CA CYS A 123 -2.65 -20.60 17.18
C CYS A 123 -1.37 -21.38 17.42
N GLN A 124 -1.18 -21.88 18.63
CA GLN A 124 -0.07 -22.77 18.96
C GLN A 124 -0.18 -24.07 18.15
N ASN A 125 0.95 -24.58 17.65
CA ASN A 125 1.02 -25.73 16.77
C ASN A 125 0.16 -25.61 15.51
N ALA A 126 -0.09 -24.40 14.99
CA ALA A 126 -0.77 -24.20 13.73
C ALA A 126 -0.13 -24.99 12.59
N TRP A 127 -0.94 -25.41 11.62
CA TRP A 127 -0.51 -26.18 10.45
C TRP A 127 0.02 -27.59 10.75
N THR A 128 -0.15 -28.09 11.99
CA THR A 128 0.14 -29.48 12.38
C THR A 128 -1.14 -30.31 12.44
N GLU A 129 -1.01 -31.61 12.76
CA GLU A 129 -2.17 -32.47 12.99
C GLU A 129 -2.93 -32.15 14.29
N ASN A 130 -2.30 -31.42 15.21
CA ASN A 130 -2.85 -31.10 16.53
C ASN A 130 -2.69 -29.60 16.89
N PRO A 131 -3.38 -28.69 16.20
CA PRO A 131 -3.36 -27.28 16.56
C PRO A 131 -4.05 -27.06 17.91
N ASN A 132 -3.49 -26.16 18.72
CA ASN A 132 -4.06 -25.77 20.00
C ASN A 132 -4.66 -24.38 19.90
N HIS A 133 -5.96 -24.29 19.74
CA HIS A 133 -6.71 -23.04 19.52
C HIS A 133 -6.95 -22.23 20.80
N GLU A 134 -6.69 -22.80 21.97
CA GLU A 134 -6.79 -22.07 23.23
C GLU A 134 -5.56 -21.18 23.51
N GLU A 135 -4.48 -21.42 22.78
CA GLU A 135 -3.23 -20.68 22.90
C GLU A 135 -2.75 -20.18 21.52
N GLU A 136 -1.95 -19.12 21.53
CA GLU A 136 -1.35 -18.54 20.34
C GLU A 136 0.09 -19.00 20.13
N ASP A 137 0.59 -18.96 18.90
CA ASP A 137 2.03 -18.97 18.63
C ASP A 137 2.59 -17.56 18.85
N ALA A 138 2.92 -17.25 20.10
CA ALA A 138 3.30 -15.89 20.50
C ALA A 138 4.56 -15.40 19.78
N ASP A 139 5.54 -16.25 19.52
CA ASP A 139 6.77 -15.87 18.84
C ASP A 139 6.56 -15.59 17.35
N ALA A 140 5.86 -16.48 16.65
CA ALA A 140 5.54 -16.28 15.24
C ALA A 140 4.64 -15.03 15.04
N ASN A 141 3.64 -14.86 15.90
CA ASN A 141 2.75 -13.71 15.86
C ASN A 141 3.49 -12.39 16.11
N LEU A 142 4.41 -12.37 17.09
CA LEU A 142 5.23 -11.18 17.36
C LEU A 142 6.13 -10.80 16.18
N ILE A 143 6.75 -11.79 15.51
CA ILE A 143 7.56 -11.56 14.30
C ILE A 143 6.72 -10.92 13.20
N GLU A 144 5.53 -11.46 12.96
CA GLU A 144 4.62 -10.97 11.93
C GLU A 144 4.15 -9.54 12.24
N ILE A 145 3.74 -9.27 13.47
CA ILE A 145 3.31 -7.92 13.90
C ILE A 145 4.46 -6.91 13.83
N ASN A 146 5.66 -7.26 14.30
CA ASN A 146 6.82 -6.37 14.21
C ASN A 146 7.16 -6.05 12.74
N LYS A 147 7.07 -7.02 11.86
CA LYS A 147 7.27 -6.81 10.43
C LYS A 147 6.21 -5.88 9.82
N ALA A 148 4.96 -6.00 10.26
CA ALA A 148 3.90 -5.08 9.84
C ALA A 148 4.20 -3.63 10.26
N VAL A 149 4.67 -3.42 11.48
CA VAL A 149 5.08 -2.10 11.99
C VAL A 149 6.27 -1.55 11.22
N GLU A 150 7.30 -2.37 10.98
CA GLU A 150 8.47 -1.99 10.18
C GLU A 150 8.06 -1.47 8.80
N LEU A 151 7.26 -2.25 8.07
CA LEU A 151 6.80 -1.89 6.73
C LEU A 151 5.85 -0.68 6.73
N ALA A 152 5.00 -0.54 7.74
CA ALA A 152 4.14 0.63 7.86
C ALA A 152 4.95 1.91 8.09
N ASN A 153 6.04 1.84 8.86
CA ASN A 153 6.96 2.95 9.10
C ASN A 153 7.85 3.24 7.88
N GLU A 154 8.24 2.22 7.11
CA GLU A 154 9.02 2.40 5.87
C GLU A 154 8.16 3.01 4.74
N TYR A 155 6.86 2.69 4.69
CA TYR A 155 5.94 3.12 3.64
C TYR A 155 4.72 3.90 4.18
N PRO A 156 4.88 4.97 4.98
CA PRO A 156 3.78 5.64 5.70
C PRO A 156 2.77 6.31 4.77
N ASN A 157 3.18 6.63 3.53
CA ASN A 157 2.31 7.20 2.51
C ASN A 157 1.52 6.15 1.70
N ILE A 158 1.80 4.85 1.92
CA ILE A 158 1.17 3.72 1.20
C ILE A 158 0.40 2.85 2.17
N VAL A 159 1.02 2.38 3.26
CA VAL A 159 0.33 1.60 4.29
C VAL A 159 -0.52 2.54 5.15
N LYS A 160 -1.82 2.30 5.18
CA LYS A 160 -2.76 3.11 5.96
C LYS A 160 -3.47 2.32 7.04
N ILE A 161 -3.46 1.00 6.93
CA ILE A 161 -4.17 0.08 7.82
C ILE A 161 -3.32 -1.15 8.01
N ILE A 162 -3.26 -1.68 9.24
CA ILE A 162 -2.79 -3.03 9.53
C ILE A 162 -4.02 -3.87 9.91
N ALA A 163 -4.26 -4.95 9.16
CA ALA A 163 -5.33 -5.91 9.43
C ALA A 163 -4.74 -7.08 10.21
N VAL A 164 -5.11 -7.21 11.47
CA VAL A 164 -4.64 -8.26 12.38
C VAL A 164 -5.44 -9.54 12.15
N GLY A 165 -4.76 -10.58 11.72
CA GLY A 165 -5.33 -11.89 11.40
C GLY A 165 -6.05 -11.92 10.04
N ASN A 166 -5.90 -13.04 9.34
CA ASN A 166 -6.65 -13.34 8.13
C ASN A 166 -7.48 -14.60 8.39
N GLU A 167 -8.82 -14.47 8.37
CA GLU A 167 -9.74 -15.57 8.66
C GLU A 167 -9.45 -16.28 10.00
N ALA A 168 -8.76 -15.60 10.91
CA ALA A 168 -8.17 -16.18 12.11
C ALA A 168 -9.20 -16.53 13.21
N MET A 169 -10.45 -16.05 13.10
CA MET A 169 -11.52 -16.32 14.10
C MET A 169 -12.63 -17.22 13.54
N VAL A 170 -12.40 -17.89 12.42
CA VAL A 170 -13.41 -18.75 11.81
C VAL A 170 -13.07 -20.23 11.98
N HIS A 171 -14.00 -21.01 12.54
CA HIS A 171 -13.74 -22.42 12.90
C HIS A 171 -13.41 -23.34 11.71
N TRP A 172 -13.82 -23.00 10.49
CA TRP A 172 -13.44 -23.78 9.30
C TRP A 172 -11.94 -23.63 8.96
N ALA A 173 -11.27 -22.58 9.48
CA ALA A 173 -9.82 -22.44 9.38
C ALA A 173 -9.10 -23.26 10.46
N TRP A 174 -9.49 -24.54 10.58
CA TRP A 174 -9.10 -25.43 11.65
C TRP A 174 -7.58 -25.49 11.87
N SER A 175 -6.79 -25.35 10.83
CA SER A 175 -5.33 -25.44 10.93
C SER A 175 -4.68 -24.28 11.72
N TYR A 176 -5.38 -23.15 11.94
CA TYR A 176 -4.75 -21.94 12.48
C TYR A 176 -5.67 -20.96 13.21
N TYR A 177 -6.97 -21.22 13.31
CA TYR A 177 -7.83 -20.23 13.98
C TYR A 177 -7.46 -20.01 15.44
N VAL A 178 -7.72 -18.82 15.96
CA VAL A 178 -7.43 -18.41 17.32
C VAL A 178 -8.68 -17.87 18.00
N GLN A 179 -8.66 -17.84 19.35
CA GLN A 179 -9.71 -17.18 20.13
C GLN A 179 -9.70 -15.66 19.88
N PRO A 180 -10.88 -14.98 19.92
CA PRO A 180 -10.97 -13.53 19.70
C PRO A 180 -10.06 -12.71 20.62
N SER A 181 -9.78 -13.21 21.85
CA SER A 181 -8.86 -12.57 22.80
C SER A 181 -7.44 -12.41 22.27
N VAL A 182 -6.97 -13.36 21.45
CA VAL A 182 -5.64 -13.29 20.80
C VAL A 182 -5.60 -12.13 19.80
N ILE A 183 -6.62 -12.01 18.96
CA ILE A 183 -6.72 -10.89 18.01
C ILE A 183 -6.79 -9.55 18.76
N LEU A 184 -7.63 -9.46 19.80
CA LEU A 184 -7.76 -8.25 20.61
C LEU A 184 -6.43 -7.87 21.28
N LYS A 185 -5.66 -8.84 21.79
CA LYS A 185 -4.31 -8.61 22.32
C LYS A 185 -3.43 -7.89 21.32
N TRP A 186 -3.33 -8.39 20.09
CA TRP A 186 -2.45 -7.83 19.06
C TRP A 186 -2.96 -6.50 18.49
N VAL A 187 -4.27 -6.32 18.40
CA VAL A 187 -4.85 -5.00 18.07
C VAL A 187 -4.48 -3.97 19.13
N ASN A 188 -4.65 -4.28 20.40
CA ASN A 188 -4.29 -3.39 21.51
C ASN A 188 -2.78 -3.11 21.53
N TYR A 189 -1.95 -4.12 21.27
CA TYR A 189 -0.50 -3.95 21.17
C TYR A 189 -0.14 -2.90 20.10
N LEU A 190 -0.68 -3.04 18.89
CA LEU A 190 -0.44 -2.10 17.80
C LEU A 190 -0.98 -0.68 18.06
N GLN A 191 -2.06 -0.53 18.82
CA GLN A 191 -2.63 0.76 19.17
C GLN A 191 -1.84 1.51 20.24
N ASN A 192 -0.96 0.83 20.96
CA ASN A 192 -0.12 1.40 22.01
C ASN A 192 1.34 1.66 21.56
N LEU A 193 1.66 1.43 20.28
CA LEU A 193 2.95 1.79 19.67
C LEU A 193 2.92 3.22 19.13
#